data_1b99cf39b7161f56edcf850af584a63b
#
_entry.id   1b99cf39b7161f56edcf850af584a63b
#
_cell.length_a   1.000
_cell.length_b   1.000
_cell.length_c   1.000
_cell.angle_alpha   90.00
_cell.angle_beta   90.00
_cell.angle_gamma   90.00
#
_symmetry.space_group_name_H-M   'P 1'
#
loop_
_entity.id
_entity.type
_entity.pdbx_description
1 polymer ?
#
loop_
_entity_poly.entity_id
_entity_poly.type
_entity_poly.pdbx_seq_one_letter_code
_entity_poly.pdbx_strand_id
1 'polypeptide(L)'
;YSGSMEGEGREQLVRAMKTILIQEEAARYLLQASEQEINGAILFDDTILETKILNEPGDAQMEELYEEIAAYTAGGGTDLYRAAAAALDILKGYDLSQYTPAIILMTDGQSNGEMTFEDFKEAYDEAGMDVPVFSIMFGDSSEEQLEELAGYTNGRVFDGTEDLIGAFRSVKGYN
;
A
#
# COMPACT_ATOMS: atom_id res chain seq x y z
N TYR A 1 7.99 -6.97 0.69
CA TYR A 1 9.07 -7.62 1.50
C TYR A 1 10.13 -8.30 0.64
N SER A 2 10.48 -7.69 -0.50
CA SER A 2 11.61 -8.14 -1.34
C SER A 2 12.94 -8.11 -0.59
N GLY A 3 13.96 -8.78 -1.13
CA GLY A 3 15.29 -8.79 -0.53
C GLY A 3 15.95 -7.42 -0.42
N SER A 4 15.59 -6.46 -1.29
CA SER A 4 16.03 -5.06 -1.22
C SER A 4 15.50 -4.32 0.00
N MET A 5 14.38 -4.75 0.56
CA MET A 5 13.81 -4.19 1.79
C MET A 5 14.61 -4.54 3.06
N GLU A 6 15.66 -5.37 2.97
CA GLU A 6 16.49 -5.69 4.12
C GLU A 6 17.28 -4.45 4.59
N GLY A 7 17.21 -4.13 5.87
CA GLY A 7 17.90 -2.96 6.44
C GLY A 7 17.05 -1.69 6.41
N GLU A 8 17.54 -0.63 5.78
CA GLU A 8 16.93 0.71 5.85
C GLU A 8 15.52 0.78 5.27
N GLY A 9 15.25 0.11 4.14
CA GLY A 9 13.91 0.08 3.53
C GLY A 9 12.87 -0.54 4.46
N ARG A 10 13.22 -1.63 5.16
CA ARG A 10 12.36 -2.24 6.16
C ARG A 10 12.12 -1.32 7.35
N GLU A 11 13.14 -0.63 7.83
CA GLU A 11 13.00 0.32 8.95
C GLU A 11 12.07 1.48 8.58
N GLN A 12 12.18 1.99 7.36
CA GLN A 12 11.30 3.04 6.83
C GLN A 12 9.86 2.54 6.70
N LEU A 13 9.63 1.34 6.15
CA LEU A 13 8.31 0.73 6.05
C LEU A 13 7.67 0.53 7.45
N VAL A 14 8.39 -0.05 8.39
CA VAL A 14 7.90 -0.26 9.76
C VAL A 14 7.56 1.06 10.45
N ARG A 15 8.37 2.11 10.24
CA ARG A 15 8.07 3.46 10.73
C ARG A 15 6.80 4.02 10.10
N ALA A 16 6.64 3.83 8.77
CA ALA A 16 5.43 4.22 8.06
C ALA A 16 4.19 3.55 8.63
N MET A 17 4.24 2.24 8.79
CA MET A 17 3.13 1.46 9.33
C MET A 17 2.79 1.87 10.77
N LYS A 18 3.80 2.14 11.60
CA LYS A 18 3.57 2.66 12.95
C LYS A 18 2.77 3.96 12.94
N THR A 19 3.12 4.87 12.04
CA THR A 19 2.46 6.17 11.94
C THR A 19 0.99 6.07 11.57
N ILE A 20 0.59 5.01 10.82
CA ILE A 20 -0.79 4.85 10.35
C ILE A 20 -1.59 3.92 11.26
N LEU A 21 -0.98 2.82 11.68
CA LEU A 21 -1.70 1.73 12.37
C LEU A 21 -1.77 1.95 13.88
N ILE A 22 -0.75 2.55 14.49
CA ILE A 22 -0.80 2.90 15.91
C ILE A 22 -1.59 4.20 16.09
N GLN A 23 -2.82 4.10 16.56
CA GLN A 23 -3.77 5.21 16.57
C GLN A 23 -3.31 6.41 17.41
N GLU A 24 -2.52 6.18 18.46
CA GLU A 24 -1.91 7.26 19.25
C GLU A 24 -0.88 8.06 18.42
N GLU A 25 -0.08 7.39 17.58
CA GLU A 25 0.84 8.06 16.66
C GLU A 25 0.07 8.71 15.51
N ALA A 26 -0.91 8.02 14.92
CA ALA A 26 -1.76 8.54 13.86
C ALA A 26 -2.49 9.84 14.27
N ALA A 27 -2.93 9.92 15.53
CA ALA A 27 -3.58 11.10 16.08
C ALA A 27 -2.72 12.38 16.01
N ARG A 28 -1.40 12.24 16.18
CA ARG A 28 -0.46 13.37 16.13
C ARG A 28 -0.41 14.03 14.76
N TYR A 29 -0.77 13.27 13.72
CA TYR A 29 -0.70 13.70 12.33
C TYR A 29 -2.07 13.82 11.65
N LEU A 30 -3.17 13.63 12.39
CA LEU A 30 -4.54 13.59 11.88
C LEU A 30 -4.77 12.46 10.87
N LEU A 31 -4.12 11.31 11.09
CA LEU A 31 -4.21 10.12 10.25
C LEU A 31 -4.99 8.98 10.90
N GLN A 32 -5.70 9.23 11.99
CA GLN A 32 -6.50 8.22 12.67
C GLN A 32 -7.51 7.59 11.72
N ALA A 33 -7.70 6.28 11.87
CA ALA A 33 -8.78 5.57 11.21
C ALA A 33 -10.12 6.01 11.77
N SER A 34 -11.12 6.17 10.92
CA SER A 34 -12.50 6.38 11.35
C SER A 34 -13.19 5.02 11.58
N GLU A 35 -14.26 4.99 12.36
CA GLU A 35 -15.07 3.78 12.59
C GLU A 35 -15.71 3.23 11.30
N GLN A 36 -15.76 4.02 10.23
CA GLN A 36 -16.33 3.66 8.94
C GLN A 36 -15.29 3.25 7.91
N GLU A 37 -14.00 3.34 8.23
CA GLU A 37 -12.94 2.90 7.33
C GLU A 37 -12.83 1.37 7.32
N ILE A 38 -12.60 0.80 6.15
CA ILE A 38 -12.18 -0.57 5.97
C ILE A 38 -10.72 -0.53 5.54
N ASN A 39 -9.86 -1.17 6.31
CA ASN A 39 -8.44 -1.20 6.04
C ASN A 39 -8.02 -2.62 5.62
N GLY A 40 -7.30 -2.73 4.52
CA GLY A 40 -6.69 -3.97 4.06
C GLY A 40 -5.18 -3.83 3.99
N ALA A 41 -4.46 -4.90 4.27
CA ALA A 41 -3.02 -5.00 4.06
C ALA A 41 -2.70 -6.25 3.27
N ILE A 42 -1.85 -6.10 2.26
CA ILE A 42 -1.29 -7.19 1.46
C ILE A 42 0.22 -7.13 1.63
N LEU A 43 0.78 -8.17 2.22
CA LEU A 43 2.22 -8.36 2.33
C LEU A 43 2.67 -9.17 1.13
N PHE A 44 3.65 -8.69 0.41
CA PHE A 44 4.12 -9.31 -0.82
C PHE A 44 5.63 -9.22 -1.02
N ASP A 45 6.14 -10.13 -1.81
CA ASP A 45 7.45 -10.11 -2.47
C ASP A 45 7.26 -10.40 -3.98
N ASP A 46 7.78 -11.45 -4.54
CA ASP A 46 7.41 -11.98 -5.88
C ASP A 46 6.09 -12.77 -5.85
N THR A 47 5.53 -12.95 -4.65
CA THR A 47 4.22 -13.60 -4.41
C THR A 47 3.40 -12.81 -3.39
N ILE A 48 2.13 -13.16 -3.25
CA ILE A 48 1.31 -12.67 -2.14
C ILE A 48 1.62 -13.54 -0.92
N LEU A 49 2.21 -12.94 0.11
CA LEU A 49 2.62 -13.61 1.33
C LEU A 49 1.47 -13.72 2.32
N GLU A 50 0.74 -12.61 2.52
CA GLU A 50 -0.38 -12.54 3.45
C GLU A 50 -1.36 -11.46 3.05
N THR A 51 -2.64 -11.66 3.38
CA THR A 51 -3.71 -10.68 3.19
C THR A 51 -4.54 -10.58 4.46
N LYS A 52 -4.70 -9.37 4.98
CA LYS A 52 -5.53 -9.05 6.15
C LYS A 52 -6.55 -7.98 5.81
N ILE A 53 -7.80 -8.18 6.24
CA ILE A 53 -8.88 -7.20 6.06
C ILE A 53 -9.46 -6.87 7.44
N LEU A 54 -9.44 -5.59 7.78
CA LEU A 54 -10.02 -5.05 9.00
C LEU A 54 -11.31 -4.28 8.65
N ASN A 55 -12.45 -4.95 8.75
CA ASN A 55 -13.76 -4.36 8.44
C ASN A 55 -14.28 -3.42 9.54
N GLU A 56 -13.83 -3.63 10.76
CA GLU A 56 -14.16 -2.79 11.92
C GLU A 56 -12.86 -2.53 12.69
N PRO A 57 -12.04 -1.56 12.23
CA PRO A 57 -10.74 -1.34 12.83
C PRO A 57 -10.88 -0.78 14.24
N GLY A 58 -10.61 -1.61 15.23
CA GLY A 58 -10.35 -1.17 16.60
C GLY A 58 -8.84 -1.00 16.81
N ASP A 59 -8.45 -0.25 17.83
CA ASP A 59 -7.03 0.02 18.14
C ASP A 59 -6.22 -1.28 18.28
N ALA A 60 -6.81 -2.30 18.91
CA ALA A 60 -6.16 -3.59 19.14
C ALA A 60 -5.86 -4.34 17.82
N GLN A 61 -6.82 -4.36 16.88
CA GLN A 61 -6.61 -5.03 15.59
C GLN A 61 -5.58 -4.28 14.70
N MET A 62 -5.56 -2.96 14.79
CA MET A 62 -4.58 -2.13 14.10
C MET A 62 -3.17 -2.34 14.67
N GLU A 63 -3.05 -2.45 16.00
CA GLU A 63 -1.79 -2.73 16.67
C GLU A 63 -1.29 -4.16 16.35
N GLU A 64 -2.16 -5.15 16.35
CA GLU A 64 -1.83 -6.54 15.96
C GLU A 64 -1.31 -6.58 14.52
N LEU A 65 -1.99 -5.90 13.58
CA LEU A 65 -1.53 -5.80 12.19
C LEU A 65 -0.14 -5.14 12.10
N TYR A 66 0.11 -4.09 12.87
CA TYR A 66 1.42 -3.46 12.93
C TYR A 66 2.51 -4.42 13.42
N GLU A 67 2.25 -5.18 14.49
CA GLU A 67 3.19 -6.15 15.05
C GLU A 67 3.52 -7.27 14.04
N GLU A 68 2.53 -7.78 13.31
CA GLU A 68 2.71 -8.79 12.26
C GLU A 68 3.59 -8.24 11.13
N ILE A 69 3.30 -7.03 10.63
CA ILE A 69 4.09 -6.37 9.59
C ILE A 69 5.54 -6.16 10.06
N ALA A 70 5.73 -5.70 11.29
CA ALA A 70 7.04 -5.45 11.88
C ALA A 70 7.86 -6.74 12.10
N ALA A 71 7.20 -7.86 12.34
CA ALA A 71 7.85 -9.15 12.53
C ALA A 71 8.26 -9.84 11.23
N TYR A 72 7.71 -9.44 10.09
CA TYR A 72 7.96 -10.09 8.81
C TYR A 72 9.42 -9.93 8.37
N THR A 73 9.99 -11.00 7.79
CA THR A 73 11.37 -11.00 7.28
C THR A 73 11.36 -10.79 5.77
N ALA A 74 12.18 -9.84 5.30
CA ALA A 74 12.34 -9.58 3.88
C ALA A 74 13.03 -10.75 3.16
N GLY A 75 12.64 -11.00 1.90
CA GLY A 75 13.21 -12.04 1.03
C GLY A 75 12.52 -12.02 -0.34
N GLY A 76 13.03 -12.82 -1.29
CA GLY A 76 12.42 -12.93 -2.61
C GLY A 76 12.64 -11.73 -3.54
N GLY A 77 11.91 -11.73 -4.66
CA GLY A 77 11.84 -10.64 -5.64
C GLY A 77 10.77 -9.61 -5.31
N THR A 78 10.26 -8.92 -6.32
CA THR A 78 9.20 -7.91 -6.19
C THR A 78 8.22 -8.06 -7.34
N ASP A 79 6.93 -8.33 -7.06
CA ASP A 79 5.85 -8.29 -8.05
C ASP A 79 4.78 -7.28 -7.62
N LEU A 80 5.07 -5.99 -7.85
CA LEU A 80 4.20 -4.90 -7.44
C LEU A 80 2.87 -4.90 -8.21
N TYR A 81 2.87 -5.33 -9.47
CA TYR A 81 1.66 -5.37 -10.28
C TYR A 81 0.71 -6.46 -9.79
N ARG A 82 1.23 -7.62 -9.40
CA ARG A 82 0.45 -8.70 -8.78
C ARG A 82 -0.18 -8.23 -7.47
N ALA A 83 0.57 -7.52 -6.64
CA ALA A 83 0.05 -6.98 -5.38
C ALA A 83 -1.07 -5.96 -5.61
N ALA A 84 -0.89 -5.04 -6.56
CA ALA A 84 -1.91 -4.06 -6.93
C ALA A 84 -3.17 -4.74 -7.51
N ALA A 85 -3.01 -5.75 -8.38
CA ALA A 85 -4.13 -6.53 -8.92
C ALA A 85 -4.88 -7.31 -7.84
N ALA A 86 -4.16 -7.90 -6.88
CA ALA A 86 -4.78 -8.57 -5.74
C ALA A 86 -5.61 -7.60 -4.88
N ALA A 87 -5.16 -6.37 -4.70
CA ALA A 87 -5.94 -5.34 -4.02
C ALA A 87 -7.22 -4.98 -4.78
N LEU A 88 -7.17 -4.88 -6.11
CA LEU A 88 -8.37 -4.67 -6.94
C LEU A 88 -9.37 -5.82 -6.78
N ASP A 89 -8.90 -7.07 -6.75
CA ASP A 89 -9.79 -8.22 -6.58
C ASP A 89 -10.51 -8.21 -5.22
N ILE A 90 -9.84 -7.76 -4.18
CA ILE A 90 -10.46 -7.56 -2.87
C ILE A 90 -11.53 -6.48 -2.94
N LEU A 91 -11.24 -5.34 -3.57
CA LEU A 91 -12.16 -4.21 -3.69
C LEU A 91 -13.42 -4.54 -4.50
N LYS A 92 -13.37 -5.48 -5.44
CA LYS A 92 -14.57 -6.00 -6.15
C LYS A 92 -15.64 -6.57 -5.21
N GLY A 93 -15.26 -6.99 -4.01
CA GLY A 93 -16.17 -7.49 -2.99
C GLY A 93 -16.97 -6.41 -2.24
N TYR A 94 -16.70 -5.13 -2.47
CA TYR A 94 -17.31 -4.00 -1.76
C TYR A 94 -18.17 -3.14 -2.67
N ASP A 95 -19.21 -2.52 -2.10
CA ASP A 95 -20.03 -1.52 -2.80
C ASP A 95 -19.32 -0.15 -2.79
N LEU A 96 -18.52 0.09 -3.82
CA LEU A 96 -17.73 1.32 -3.94
C LEU A 96 -18.57 2.61 -4.12
N SER A 97 -19.90 2.50 -4.25
CA SER A 97 -20.76 3.69 -4.20
C SER A 97 -20.86 4.29 -2.79
N GLN A 98 -20.48 3.54 -1.77
CA GLN A 98 -20.49 3.96 -0.36
C GLN A 98 -19.11 4.30 0.19
N TYR A 99 -18.05 4.00 -0.56
CA TYR A 99 -16.66 4.18 -0.13
C TYR A 99 -15.87 4.97 -1.16
N THR A 100 -14.82 5.64 -0.68
CA THR A 100 -13.79 6.22 -1.55
C THR A 100 -12.56 5.31 -1.47
N PRO A 101 -12.41 4.36 -2.40
CA PRO A 101 -11.33 3.39 -2.35
C PRO A 101 -10.01 4.03 -2.78
N ALA A 102 -8.92 3.54 -2.21
CA ALA A 102 -7.57 3.83 -2.68
C ALA A 102 -6.66 2.65 -2.37
N ILE A 103 -5.67 2.41 -3.24
CA ILE A 103 -4.59 1.48 -3.00
C ILE A 103 -3.34 2.28 -2.67
N ILE A 104 -2.65 1.93 -1.59
CA ILE A 104 -1.35 2.51 -1.23
C ILE A 104 -0.31 1.41 -1.43
N LEU A 105 0.53 1.56 -2.43
CA LEU A 105 1.63 0.66 -2.72
C LEU A 105 2.91 1.21 -2.09
N MET A 106 3.58 0.40 -1.29
CA MET A 106 4.85 0.76 -0.63
C MET A 106 5.95 -0.17 -1.11
N THR A 107 7.00 0.40 -1.69
CA THR A 107 8.12 -0.37 -2.24
C THR A 107 9.42 0.43 -2.23
N ASP A 108 10.54 -0.30 -2.16
CA ASP A 108 11.89 0.23 -2.32
C ASP A 108 12.58 -0.27 -3.60
N GLY A 109 11.85 -1.03 -4.45
CA GLY A 109 12.44 -1.70 -5.58
C GLY A 109 11.60 -1.67 -6.85
N GLN A 110 12.25 -2.12 -7.91
CA GLN A 110 11.61 -2.36 -9.21
C GLN A 110 10.82 -3.67 -9.17
N SER A 111 9.70 -3.70 -9.88
CA SER A 111 9.03 -4.96 -10.18
C SER A 111 9.91 -5.82 -11.08
N ASN A 112 10.19 -7.02 -10.63
CA ASN A 112 10.89 -8.07 -11.37
C ASN A 112 10.12 -9.40 -11.33
N GLY A 113 8.84 -9.35 -10.96
CA GLY A 113 7.93 -10.48 -10.94
C GLY A 113 7.44 -10.88 -12.32
N GLU A 114 6.54 -11.86 -12.35
CA GLU A 114 6.00 -12.41 -13.60
C GLU A 114 4.90 -11.52 -14.20
N MET A 115 4.12 -10.80 -13.35
CA MET A 115 3.06 -9.93 -13.82
C MET A 115 3.65 -8.65 -14.44
N THR A 116 3.24 -8.35 -15.66
CA THR A 116 3.68 -7.15 -16.37
C THR A 116 2.73 -5.98 -16.12
N PHE A 117 3.14 -4.76 -16.48
CA PHE A 117 2.27 -3.59 -16.45
C PHE A 117 1.05 -3.75 -17.39
N GLU A 118 1.23 -4.39 -18.55
CA GLU A 118 0.11 -4.68 -19.47
C GLU A 118 -0.92 -5.63 -18.84
N ASP A 119 -0.46 -6.69 -18.16
CA ASP A 119 -1.35 -7.61 -17.44
C ASP A 119 -2.13 -6.88 -16.35
N PHE A 120 -1.48 -5.96 -15.63
CA PHE A 120 -2.15 -5.13 -14.63
C PHE A 120 -3.21 -4.22 -15.25
N LYS A 121 -2.91 -3.58 -16.39
CA LYS A 121 -3.89 -2.73 -17.11
C LYS A 121 -5.12 -3.53 -17.53
N GLU A 122 -4.94 -4.72 -18.06
CA GLU A 122 -6.05 -5.61 -18.40
C GLU A 122 -6.91 -5.91 -17.16
N ALA A 123 -6.29 -6.28 -16.04
CA ALA A 123 -7.00 -6.55 -14.80
C ALA A 123 -7.74 -5.31 -14.24
N TYR A 124 -7.13 -4.14 -14.36
CA TYR A 124 -7.72 -2.86 -13.92
C TYR A 124 -8.93 -2.48 -14.79
N ASP A 125 -8.82 -2.59 -16.10
CA ASP A 125 -9.90 -2.30 -17.05
C ASP A 125 -11.06 -3.29 -16.90
N GLU A 126 -10.76 -4.60 -16.72
CA GLU A 126 -11.77 -5.62 -16.43
C GLU A 126 -12.50 -5.38 -15.10
N ALA A 127 -11.81 -4.86 -14.10
CA ALA A 127 -12.42 -4.50 -12.83
C ALA A 127 -13.46 -3.38 -12.98
N GLY A 128 -13.25 -2.48 -13.94
CA GLY A 128 -14.18 -1.38 -14.24
C GLY A 128 -14.38 -0.42 -13.06
N MET A 129 -13.38 -0.32 -12.19
CA MET A 129 -13.41 0.50 -10.99
C MET A 129 -12.42 1.67 -11.14
N ASP A 130 -12.82 2.86 -10.74
CA ASP A 130 -11.93 4.02 -10.68
C ASP A 130 -11.26 4.07 -9.30
N VAL A 131 -10.18 3.31 -9.14
CA VAL A 131 -9.42 3.17 -7.89
C VAL A 131 -8.02 3.71 -8.09
N PRO A 132 -7.66 4.86 -7.50
CA PRO A 132 -6.30 5.38 -7.61
C PRO A 132 -5.30 4.49 -6.87
N VAL A 133 -4.15 4.27 -7.49
CA VAL A 133 -2.99 3.64 -6.84
C VAL A 133 -1.98 4.74 -6.50
N PHE A 134 -1.81 4.99 -5.22
CA PHE A 134 -0.79 5.89 -4.70
C PHE A 134 0.44 5.08 -4.34
N SER A 135 1.58 5.46 -4.87
CA SER A 135 2.83 4.77 -4.61
C SER A 135 3.71 5.57 -3.66
N ILE A 136 4.18 4.94 -2.60
CA ILE A 136 5.16 5.52 -1.69
C ILE A 136 6.48 4.78 -1.90
N MET A 137 7.44 5.51 -2.42
CA MET A 137 8.76 5.03 -2.76
C MET A 137 9.72 5.19 -1.58
N PHE A 138 10.51 4.16 -1.30
CA PHE A 138 11.60 4.20 -0.34
C PHE A 138 12.93 3.92 -1.05
N GLY A 139 14.00 4.56 -0.61
CA GLY A 139 15.34 4.31 -1.17
C GLY A 139 15.48 4.72 -2.65
N ASP A 140 16.35 4.01 -3.38
CA ASP A 140 16.70 4.28 -4.79
C ASP A 140 15.84 3.45 -5.77
N SER A 141 14.56 3.32 -5.53
CA SER A 141 13.66 2.54 -6.38
C SER A 141 13.43 3.20 -7.77
N SER A 142 12.98 2.41 -8.74
CA SER A 142 12.62 2.93 -10.05
C SER A 142 11.30 3.69 -10.01
N GLU A 143 11.40 4.99 -10.07
CA GLU A 143 10.24 5.89 -10.14
C GLU A 143 9.37 5.62 -11.39
N GLU A 144 10.00 5.20 -12.52
CA GLU A 144 9.34 5.01 -13.81
C GLU A 144 8.15 4.05 -13.75
N GLN A 145 8.32 2.84 -13.17
CA GLN A 145 7.23 1.86 -13.03
C GLN A 145 6.12 2.36 -12.11
N LEU A 146 6.47 3.09 -11.05
CA LEU A 146 5.51 3.65 -10.12
C LEU A 146 4.74 4.83 -10.75
N GLU A 147 5.40 5.65 -11.56
CA GLU A 147 4.76 6.73 -12.31
C GLU A 147 3.81 6.20 -13.39
N GLU A 148 4.20 5.13 -14.12
CA GLU A 148 3.31 4.47 -15.07
C GLU A 148 2.04 3.94 -14.38
N LEU A 149 2.20 3.25 -13.26
CA LEU A 149 1.08 2.71 -12.49
C LEU A 149 0.17 3.81 -11.95
N ALA A 150 0.75 4.83 -11.30
CA ALA A 150 0.02 5.96 -10.75
C ALA A 150 -0.68 6.77 -11.86
N GLY A 151 0.01 7.04 -12.97
CA GLY A 151 -0.54 7.77 -14.11
C GLY A 151 -1.73 7.06 -14.75
N TYR A 152 -1.69 5.73 -14.86
CA TYR A 152 -2.78 4.94 -15.42
C TYR A 152 -4.03 4.91 -14.52
N THR A 153 -3.83 4.93 -13.22
CA THR A 153 -4.89 4.80 -12.21
C THR A 153 -5.34 6.13 -11.59
N ASN A 154 -4.92 7.27 -12.14
CA ASN A 154 -5.15 8.60 -11.58
C ASN A 154 -4.61 8.76 -10.13
N GLY A 155 -3.58 8.01 -9.79
CA GLY A 155 -2.87 8.11 -8.53
C GLY A 155 -1.70 9.08 -8.58
N ARG A 156 -0.75 8.92 -7.66
CA ARG A 156 0.47 9.74 -7.57
C ARG A 156 1.59 8.94 -6.90
N VAL A 157 2.83 9.27 -7.25
CA VAL A 157 4.04 8.78 -6.57
C VAL A 157 4.47 9.80 -5.51
N PHE A 158 4.90 9.33 -4.35
CA PHE A 158 5.44 10.11 -3.25
C PHE A 158 6.80 9.57 -2.84
N ASP A 159 7.71 10.46 -2.50
CA ASP A 159 8.95 10.09 -1.85
C ASP A 159 8.71 9.89 -0.35
N GLY A 160 8.72 8.62 0.09
CA GLY A 160 8.51 8.25 1.48
C GLY A 160 9.69 8.56 2.38
N THR A 161 10.87 8.85 1.83
CA THR A 161 12.06 9.24 2.60
C THR A 161 12.01 10.71 3.01
N GLU A 162 11.42 11.57 2.17
CA GLU A 162 11.33 13.02 2.40
C GLU A 162 10.06 13.42 3.15
N ASP A 163 8.88 12.94 2.74
CA ASP A 163 7.60 13.36 3.33
C ASP A 163 6.54 12.26 3.40
N LEU A 164 6.80 11.23 4.20
CA LEU A 164 5.87 10.14 4.45
C LEU A 164 4.50 10.62 4.96
N ILE A 165 4.48 11.59 5.85
CA ILE A 165 3.25 12.09 6.46
C ILE A 165 2.42 12.88 5.46
N GLY A 166 3.07 13.70 4.63
CA GLY A 166 2.41 14.39 3.53
C GLY A 166 1.81 13.42 2.51
N ALA A 167 2.53 12.34 2.20
CA ALA A 167 2.02 11.27 1.34
C ALA A 167 0.70 10.69 1.88
N PHE A 168 0.67 10.26 3.14
CA PHE A 168 -0.54 9.69 3.75
C PHE A 168 -1.69 10.70 3.87
N ARG A 169 -1.39 11.96 4.22
CA ARG A 169 -2.40 13.01 4.25
C ARG A 169 -3.04 13.23 2.88
N SER A 170 -2.22 13.24 1.84
CA SER A 170 -2.71 13.40 0.47
C SER A 170 -3.61 12.25 0.04
N VAL A 171 -3.26 11.00 0.39
CA VAL A 171 -4.11 9.84 0.13
C VAL A 171 -5.43 9.92 0.89
N LYS A 172 -5.43 10.37 2.14
CA LYS A 172 -6.66 10.57 2.94
C LYS A 172 -7.45 11.84 2.55
N GLY A 173 -7.02 12.59 1.55
CA GLY A 173 -7.71 13.81 1.09
C GLY A 173 -7.52 15.04 1.98
N TYR A 174 -6.58 15.01 2.90
CA TYR A 174 -6.16 16.18 3.68
C TYR A 174 -5.06 16.92 2.91
N ASN A 175 -5.44 17.91 2.14
CA ASN A 175 -4.53 18.86 1.48
C ASN A 175 -4.20 20.03 2.38
#